data_160016c1581ef00fba4186526e35c2ed
#
_entry.id   160016c1581ef00fba4186526e35c2ed
#
_cell.length_a   1.000
_cell.length_b   1.000
_cell.length_c   1.000
_cell.angle_alpha   90.00
_cell.angle_beta   90.00
_cell.angle_gamma   90.00
#
_symmetry.space_group_name_H-M   'P 1'
#
loop_
_entity.id
_entity.type
_entity.pdbx_description
1 polymer ?
#
loop_
_entity_poly.entity_id
_entity_poly.type
_entity_poly.pdbx_seq_one_letter_code
_entity_poly.pdbx_strand_id
1 'polypeptide(L)'
;MRRAAPAGTSPNAAAQSSPAPANVGPVGTGFSVTTTGDNGSQVKYDVTLNKVDQNATPSDEFNTAPSGDHLAAAEFTITGVSGQESADANSNATATMANAESAQWGVENVTDGTNFNSGEFSVGPGQTAVGWVTFEVPDGQTITQVQWAEPFSTGAPATWTVS
;
A
#
# COMPACT_ATOMS: atom_id res chain seq x y z
N MET A 1 -12.09 -55.61 -45.20
CA MET A 1 -11.21 -54.43 -45.09
C MET A 1 -11.92 -53.35 -44.28
N ARG A 2 -11.49 -53.15 -43.04
CA ARG A 2 -12.03 -52.09 -42.19
C ARG A 2 -10.95 -51.01 -42.00
N ARG A 3 -11.26 -49.82 -42.39
CA ARG A 3 -10.37 -48.65 -42.25
C ARG A 3 -10.74 -47.90 -40.99
N ALA A 4 -9.83 -47.85 -40.04
CA ALA A 4 -9.96 -47.07 -38.81
C ALA A 4 -9.70 -45.57 -39.11
N ALA A 5 -10.54 -44.68 -38.56
CA ALA A 5 -10.36 -43.25 -38.58
C ALA A 5 -9.39 -42.83 -37.44
N PRO A 6 -8.51 -41.86 -37.66
CA PRO A 6 -7.68 -41.33 -36.57
C PRO A 6 -8.48 -40.36 -35.70
N ALA A 7 -8.35 -40.56 -34.38
CA ALA A 7 -8.86 -39.64 -33.39
C ALA A 7 -8.05 -38.34 -33.40
N GLY A 8 -8.73 -37.25 -33.66
CA GLY A 8 -8.16 -35.89 -33.54
C GLY A 8 -8.07 -35.48 -32.06
N THR A 9 -6.86 -35.36 -31.57
CA THR A 9 -6.57 -34.71 -30.29
C THR A 9 -6.53 -33.19 -30.50
N SER A 10 -7.52 -32.48 -29.95
CA SER A 10 -7.46 -31.02 -29.84
C SER A 10 -6.50 -30.64 -28.71
N PRO A 11 -5.50 -29.80 -28.94
CA PRO A 11 -4.74 -29.25 -27.84
C PRO A 11 -5.58 -28.16 -27.16
N ASN A 12 -5.93 -28.41 -25.92
CA ASN A 12 -6.51 -27.39 -25.04
C ASN A 12 -5.42 -26.39 -24.69
N ALA A 13 -5.33 -25.31 -25.44
CA ALA A 13 -4.49 -24.19 -25.11
C ALA A 13 -5.12 -23.48 -23.91
N ALA A 14 -4.62 -23.78 -22.72
CA ALA A 14 -4.89 -22.95 -21.55
C ALA A 14 -4.39 -21.53 -21.84
N ALA A 15 -5.32 -20.58 -21.91
CA ALA A 15 -4.99 -19.19 -22.00
C ALA A 15 -4.21 -18.80 -20.73
N GLN A 16 -2.90 -18.61 -20.85
CA GLN A 16 -2.10 -17.97 -19.81
C GLN A 16 -2.56 -16.52 -19.75
N SER A 17 -3.29 -16.19 -18.68
CA SER A 17 -3.53 -14.80 -18.32
C SER A 17 -2.18 -14.16 -18.03
N SER A 18 -1.79 -13.16 -18.82
CA SER A 18 -0.62 -12.33 -18.50
C SER A 18 -0.83 -11.74 -17.11
N PRO A 19 0.18 -11.83 -16.22
CA PRO A 19 0.08 -11.15 -14.92
C PRO A 19 -0.16 -9.67 -15.15
N ALA A 20 -1.07 -9.08 -14.37
CA ALA A 20 -1.27 -7.64 -14.36
C ALA A 20 0.08 -6.93 -14.13
N PRO A 21 0.34 -5.78 -14.76
CA PRO A 21 1.57 -5.05 -14.55
C PRO A 21 1.72 -4.77 -13.05
N ALA A 22 2.83 -5.23 -12.46
CA ALA A 22 3.10 -5.02 -11.07
C ALA A 22 3.49 -3.55 -10.85
N ASN A 23 2.74 -2.82 -10.01
CA ASN A 23 3.12 -1.49 -9.52
C ASN A 23 4.15 -1.65 -8.40
N VAL A 24 5.37 -2.05 -8.75
CA VAL A 24 6.47 -2.30 -7.80
C VAL A 24 7.64 -1.40 -8.14
N GLY A 25 8.19 -0.74 -7.12
CA GLY A 25 9.37 0.13 -7.25
C GLY A 25 10.08 0.37 -5.93
N PRO A 26 11.22 1.04 -5.93
CA PRO A 26 11.88 1.48 -4.71
C PRO A 26 11.10 2.62 -4.04
N VAL A 27 11.40 2.88 -2.77
CA VAL A 27 10.94 4.08 -2.04
C VAL A 27 11.22 5.32 -2.88
N GLY A 28 10.28 6.26 -2.94
CA GLY A 28 10.31 7.45 -3.78
C GLY A 28 9.62 7.29 -5.14
N THR A 29 9.22 6.08 -5.53
CA THR A 29 8.44 5.88 -6.77
C THR A 29 7.00 6.29 -6.55
N GLY A 30 6.44 7.11 -7.45
CA GLY A 30 5.02 7.46 -7.47
C GLY A 30 4.20 6.45 -8.28
N PHE A 31 3.02 6.12 -7.79
CA PHE A 31 2.07 5.25 -8.48
C PHE A 31 0.69 5.91 -8.55
N SER A 32 0.01 5.73 -9.69
CA SER A 32 -1.37 6.21 -9.84
C SER A 32 -2.35 5.16 -9.33
N VAL A 33 -3.28 5.60 -8.51
CA VAL A 33 -4.41 4.81 -7.99
C VAL A 33 -5.68 5.29 -8.67
N THR A 34 -6.51 4.36 -9.09
CA THR A 34 -7.85 4.65 -9.60
C THR A 34 -8.84 3.88 -8.74
N THR A 35 -9.78 4.60 -8.15
CA THR A 35 -10.80 4.05 -7.25
C THR A 35 -12.18 4.57 -7.58
N THR A 36 -13.18 4.18 -6.83
CA THR A 36 -14.55 4.68 -6.93
C THR A 36 -14.86 5.47 -5.68
N GLY A 37 -15.11 6.76 -5.84
CA GLY A 37 -15.49 7.63 -4.73
C GLY A 37 -16.90 7.39 -4.22
N ASP A 38 -17.25 8.00 -3.10
CA ASP A 38 -18.52 7.82 -2.37
C ASP A 38 -19.78 8.07 -3.23
N ASN A 39 -19.67 8.88 -4.25
CA ASN A 39 -20.76 9.18 -5.18
C ASN A 39 -20.83 8.21 -6.39
N GLY A 40 -20.01 7.16 -6.40
CA GLY A 40 -19.91 6.20 -7.50
C GLY A 40 -19.11 6.69 -8.71
N SER A 41 -18.51 7.89 -8.65
CA SER A 41 -17.65 8.43 -9.71
C SER A 41 -16.25 7.84 -9.62
N GLN A 42 -15.59 7.73 -10.77
CA GLN A 42 -14.17 7.36 -10.79
C GLN A 42 -13.32 8.50 -10.22
N VAL A 43 -12.45 8.15 -9.29
CA VAL A 43 -11.47 9.04 -8.69
C VAL A 43 -10.07 8.57 -9.03
N LYS A 44 -9.16 9.52 -9.21
CA LYS A 44 -7.74 9.26 -9.49
C LYS A 44 -6.85 10.11 -8.61
N TYR A 45 -5.85 9.49 -8.01
CA TYR A 45 -4.80 10.16 -7.27
C TYR A 45 -3.46 9.45 -7.45
N ASP A 46 -2.38 10.15 -7.21
CA ASP A 46 -1.03 9.60 -7.16
C ASP A 46 -0.60 9.43 -5.70
N VAL A 47 0.04 8.31 -5.40
CA VAL A 47 0.60 8.00 -4.08
C VAL A 47 2.09 7.72 -4.20
N THR A 48 2.88 8.30 -3.30
CA THR A 48 4.33 8.09 -3.22
C THR A 48 4.69 7.77 -1.77
N LEU A 49 5.41 6.68 -1.56
CA LEU A 49 6.09 6.42 -0.30
C LEU A 49 7.40 7.20 -0.31
N ASN A 50 7.51 8.24 0.50
CA ASN A 50 8.67 9.12 0.53
C ASN A 50 9.86 8.50 1.26
N LYS A 51 9.59 7.90 2.41
CA LYS A 51 10.60 7.23 3.26
C LYS A 51 9.95 6.27 4.26
N VAL A 52 10.77 5.38 4.81
CA VAL A 52 10.42 4.54 5.95
C VAL A 52 11.47 4.78 7.04
N ASP A 53 11.00 5.14 8.22
CA ASP A 53 11.81 5.14 9.44
C ASP A 53 11.60 3.82 10.16
N GLN A 54 12.64 3.00 10.25
CA GLN A 54 12.60 1.68 10.87
C GLN A 54 12.57 1.74 12.41
N ASN A 55 12.91 2.90 13.00
CA ASN A 55 12.99 3.10 14.45
C ASN A 55 12.42 4.47 14.81
N ALA A 56 11.17 4.69 14.43
CA ALA A 56 10.51 5.97 14.63
C ALA A 56 10.40 6.32 16.13
N THR A 57 10.69 7.57 16.45
CA THR A 57 10.61 8.05 17.84
C THR A 57 9.17 8.46 18.16
N PRO A 58 8.57 7.89 19.23
CA PRO A 58 7.25 8.33 19.70
C PRO A 58 7.21 9.82 19.97
N SER A 59 6.09 10.49 19.67
CA SER A 59 5.93 11.92 19.95
C SER A 59 5.86 12.23 21.45
N ASP A 60 5.38 11.28 22.24
CA ASP A 60 5.26 11.38 23.69
C ASP A 60 5.12 9.99 24.34
N GLU A 61 4.97 9.93 25.65
CA GLU A 61 4.87 8.69 26.44
C GLU A 61 3.60 7.87 26.18
N PHE A 62 2.58 8.44 25.55
CA PHE A 62 1.31 7.78 25.22
C PHE A 62 1.32 7.17 23.81
N ASN A 63 2.30 7.53 22.99
CA ASN A 63 2.45 7.07 21.61
C ASN A 63 3.56 6.01 21.47
N THR A 64 3.76 5.17 22.46
CA THR A 64 4.81 4.13 22.47
C THR A 64 4.28 2.80 21.95
N ALA A 65 5.15 2.05 21.28
CA ALA A 65 4.84 0.66 20.92
C ALA A 65 4.62 -0.22 22.17
N PRO A 66 3.86 -1.32 22.02
CA PRO A 66 3.76 -2.35 23.06
C PRO A 66 5.14 -2.91 23.46
N SER A 67 5.19 -3.52 24.66
CA SER A 67 6.44 -4.14 25.15
C SER A 67 6.88 -5.31 24.26
N GLY A 68 8.09 -5.26 23.74
CA GLY A 68 8.66 -6.23 22.80
C GLY A 68 8.57 -5.80 21.34
N ASP A 69 8.01 -4.61 21.10
CA ASP A 69 7.90 -3.99 19.78
C ASP A 69 8.54 -2.61 19.80
N HIS A 70 8.89 -2.13 18.63
CA HIS A 70 9.26 -0.74 18.37
C HIS A 70 8.36 -0.13 17.30
N LEU A 71 8.32 1.20 17.21
CA LEU A 71 7.62 1.88 16.14
C LEU A 71 8.48 1.95 14.89
N ALA A 72 7.89 1.62 13.75
CA ALA A 72 8.35 2.05 12.44
C ALA A 72 7.30 2.97 11.81
N ALA A 73 7.70 3.84 10.91
CA ALA A 73 6.79 4.79 10.29
C ALA A 73 7.08 4.97 8.80
N ALA A 74 6.03 5.06 8.00
CA ALA A 74 6.07 5.26 6.57
C ALA A 74 5.43 6.60 6.21
N GLU A 75 6.15 7.49 5.54
CA GLU A 75 5.65 8.78 5.08
C GLU A 75 5.13 8.69 3.65
N PHE A 76 3.89 9.11 3.46
CA PHE A 76 3.25 9.15 2.16
C PHE A 76 2.95 10.57 1.71
N THR A 77 3.08 10.81 0.42
CA THR A 77 2.49 11.95 -0.28
C THR A 77 1.38 11.45 -1.19
N ILE A 78 0.20 12.04 -1.08
CA ILE A 78 -0.98 11.72 -1.88
C ILE A 78 -1.40 12.98 -2.62
N THR A 79 -1.49 12.92 -3.95
CA THR A 79 -1.86 14.06 -4.79
C THR A 79 -3.09 13.72 -5.63
N GLY A 80 -4.17 14.46 -5.46
CA GLY A 80 -5.39 14.31 -6.23
C GLY A 80 -5.21 14.68 -7.71
N VAL A 81 -5.67 13.82 -8.62
CA VAL A 81 -5.63 14.03 -10.07
C VAL A 81 -7.03 14.35 -10.61
N SER A 82 -8.03 13.58 -10.25
CA SER A 82 -9.42 13.82 -10.65
C SER A 82 -10.41 13.25 -9.64
N GLY A 83 -11.51 13.94 -9.44
CA GLY A 83 -12.48 13.61 -8.40
C GLY A 83 -12.00 13.99 -7.01
N GLN A 84 -12.82 13.76 -6.00
CA GLN A 84 -12.51 13.95 -4.60
C GLN A 84 -12.35 12.59 -3.94
N GLU A 85 -11.21 12.38 -3.26
CA GLU A 85 -10.96 11.19 -2.45
C GLU A 85 -10.88 11.58 -0.98
N SER A 86 -11.47 10.73 -0.15
CA SER A 86 -11.32 10.79 1.31
C SER A 86 -11.28 9.36 1.83
N ALA A 87 -10.16 8.97 2.41
CA ALA A 87 -9.95 7.59 2.86
C ALA A 87 -9.02 7.54 4.08
N ASP A 88 -9.02 6.39 4.75
CA ASP A 88 -8.14 6.10 5.87
C ASP A 88 -6.82 5.49 5.38
N ALA A 89 -5.74 6.25 5.53
CA ALA A 89 -4.39 5.83 5.17
C ALA A 89 -3.93 4.60 5.95
N ASN A 90 -4.34 4.45 7.22
CA ASN A 90 -3.99 3.29 8.03
C ASN A 90 -4.57 1.99 7.47
N SER A 91 -5.79 2.07 6.91
CA SER A 91 -6.45 0.92 6.28
C SER A 91 -5.87 0.59 4.90
N ASN A 92 -5.32 1.59 4.21
CA ASN A 92 -4.78 1.44 2.86
C ASN A 92 -3.33 0.98 2.86
N ALA A 93 -2.56 1.30 3.90
CA ALA A 93 -1.15 0.94 4.01
C ALA A 93 -0.95 -0.39 4.75
N THR A 94 -0.11 -1.23 4.18
CA THR A 94 0.38 -2.48 4.82
C THR A 94 1.88 -2.55 4.74
N ALA A 95 2.53 -3.08 5.77
CA ALA A 95 3.97 -3.30 5.78
C ALA A 95 4.26 -4.79 5.96
N THR A 96 5.24 -5.30 5.21
CA THR A 96 5.74 -6.67 5.33
C THR A 96 7.14 -6.63 5.92
N MET A 97 7.38 -7.46 6.92
CA MET A 97 8.64 -7.56 7.63
C MET A 97 9.59 -8.58 6.99
N ALA A 98 10.83 -8.60 7.46
CA ALA A 98 11.88 -9.50 6.96
C ALA A 98 11.53 -11.00 7.12
N ASN A 99 10.71 -11.35 8.11
CA ASN A 99 10.18 -12.72 8.29
C ASN A 99 8.98 -13.05 7.39
N ALA A 100 8.61 -12.16 6.46
CA ALA A 100 7.47 -12.25 5.56
C ALA A 100 6.08 -12.14 6.23
N GLU A 101 6.01 -11.75 7.49
CA GLU A 101 4.76 -11.44 8.18
C GLU A 101 4.40 -9.96 7.99
N SER A 102 3.11 -9.64 8.13
CA SER A 102 2.64 -8.26 8.13
C SER A 102 2.88 -7.62 9.50
N ALA A 103 3.40 -6.40 9.52
CA ALA A 103 3.44 -5.59 10.72
C ALA A 103 2.02 -5.12 11.09
N GLN A 104 1.76 -4.98 12.37
CA GLN A 104 0.52 -4.39 12.86
C GLN A 104 0.57 -2.88 12.60
N TRP A 105 -0.48 -2.31 12.01
CA TRP A 105 -0.57 -0.85 11.93
C TRP A 105 -0.92 -0.27 13.31
N GLY A 106 -0.38 0.91 13.59
CA GLY A 106 -0.58 1.64 14.82
C GLY A 106 -1.30 2.97 14.59
N VAL A 107 -1.66 3.62 15.68
CA VAL A 107 -2.28 4.97 15.67
C VAL A 107 -1.37 6.01 16.32
N GLU A 108 -0.17 5.63 16.66
CA GLU A 108 0.81 6.45 17.35
C GLU A 108 1.30 7.59 16.45
N ASN A 109 1.56 8.73 17.08
CA ASN A 109 2.25 9.83 16.44
C ASN A 109 3.75 9.74 16.70
N VAL A 110 4.53 10.15 15.72
CA VAL A 110 6.00 10.18 15.80
C VAL A 110 6.51 11.61 15.74
N THR A 111 7.75 11.83 16.19
CA THR A 111 8.33 13.17 16.23
C THR A 111 8.52 13.80 14.86
N ASP A 112 8.67 12.99 13.82
CA ASP A 112 8.92 13.42 12.44
C ASP A 112 7.66 13.92 11.71
N GLY A 113 6.50 13.71 12.27
CA GLY A 113 5.26 14.15 11.66
C GLY A 113 4.01 13.55 12.29
N THR A 114 2.86 13.80 11.66
CA THR A 114 1.56 13.35 12.14
C THR A 114 1.01 12.23 11.27
N ASN A 115 0.19 11.38 11.85
CA ASN A 115 -0.60 10.38 11.15
C ASN A 115 -1.76 11.07 10.42
N PHE A 116 -1.48 11.72 9.28
CA PHE A 116 -2.44 12.52 8.55
C PHE A 116 -3.37 13.34 9.48
N ASN A 117 -4.67 13.32 9.24
CA ASN A 117 -5.66 13.83 10.20
C ASN A 117 -6.29 12.63 10.94
N SER A 118 -5.61 12.12 11.97
CA SER A 118 -5.98 10.87 12.67
C SER A 118 -6.12 9.67 11.74
N GLY A 119 -5.22 9.55 10.76
CA GLY A 119 -5.23 8.50 9.75
C GLY A 119 -5.94 8.87 8.45
N GLU A 120 -6.84 9.84 8.45
CA GLU A 120 -7.61 10.21 7.27
C GLU A 120 -6.90 11.26 6.41
N PHE A 121 -7.00 11.10 5.10
CA PHE A 121 -6.63 12.11 4.13
C PHE A 121 -7.82 12.49 3.25
N SER A 122 -7.78 13.69 2.69
CA SER A 122 -8.78 14.17 1.74
C SER A 122 -8.08 15.01 0.68
N VAL A 123 -8.21 14.61 -0.59
CA VAL A 123 -7.58 15.31 -1.72
C VAL A 123 -8.54 15.44 -2.89
N GLY A 124 -8.65 16.68 -3.40
CA GLY A 124 -9.27 16.97 -4.69
C GLY A 124 -8.21 17.21 -5.76
N PRO A 125 -8.63 17.49 -7.02
CA PRO A 125 -7.71 17.73 -8.13
C PRO A 125 -6.68 18.81 -7.81
N GLY A 126 -5.39 18.47 -7.90
CA GLY A 126 -4.28 19.38 -7.60
C GLY A 126 -3.98 19.61 -6.11
N GLN A 127 -4.74 19.00 -5.21
CA GLN A 127 -4.46 19.06 -3.78
C GLN A 127 -3.50 17.94 -3.38
N THR A 128 -2.72 18.20 -2.35
CA THR A 128 -1.73 17.24 -1.82
C THR A 128 -1.90 17.09 -0.31
N ALA A 129 -1.88 15.86 0.16
CA ALA A 129 -1.77 15.50 1.57
C ALA A 129 -0.45 14.78 1.80
N VAL A 130 0.20 15.08 2.93
CA VAL A 130 1.41 14.39 3.39
C VAL A 130 1.17 13.93 4.82
N GLY A 131 1.51 12.69 5.10
CA GLY A 131 1.34 12.15 6.45
C GLY A 131 2.06 10.82 6.63
N TRP A 132 2.06 10.37 7.87
CA TRP A 132 2.69 9.14 8.30
C TRP A 132 1.67 8.07 8.65
N VAL A 133 2.02 6.83 8.35
CA VAL A 133 1.37 5.64 8.91
C VAL A 133 2.40 4.92 9.76
N THR A 134 2.03 4.63 11.00
CA THR A 134 2.90 3.93 11.96
C THR A 134 2.60 2.44 11.98
N PHE A 135 3.62 1.66 12.31
CA PHE A 135 3.54 0.22 12.43
C PHE A 135 4.24 -0.22 13.72
N GLU A 136 3.62 -1.16 14.42
CA GLU A 136 4.23 -1.88 15.52
C GLU A 136 5.02 -3.06 14.95
N VAL A 137 6.32 -3.07 15.18
CA VAL A 137 7.26 -4.04 14.62
C VAL A 137 7.96 -4.77 15.76
N PRO A 138 7.89 -6.10 15.84
CA PRO A 138 8.59 -6.87 16.85
C PRO A 138 10.09 -6.59 16.87
N ASP A 139 10.68 -6.50 18.05
CA ASP A 139 12.10 -6.26 18.23
C ASP A 139 12.94 -7.26 17.42
N GLY A 140 13.91 -6.75 16.68
CA GLY A 140 14.76 -7.53 15.79
C GLY A 140 14.19 -7.77 14.39
N GLN A 141 12.96 -7.34 14.09
CA GLN A 141 12.41 -7.30 12.75
C GLN A 141 12.55 -5.92 12.11
N THR A 142 12.47 -5.86 10.80
CA THR A 142 12.47 -4.62 10.01
C THR A 142 11.45 -4.72 8.88
N ILE A 143 10.91 -3.59 8.44
CA ILE A 143 10.04 -3.52 7.26
C ILE A 143 10.90 -3.64 6.01
N THR A 144 10.54 -4.57 5.13
CA THR A 144 11.20 -4.80 3.84
C THR A 144 10.35 -4.42 2.64
N GLN A 145 9.04 -4.25 2.86
CA GLN A 145 8.10 -3.87 1.83
C GLN A 145 6.96 -3.07 2.44
N VAL A 146 6.51 -2.05 1.72
CA VAL A 146 5.28 -1.32 2.04
C VAL A 146 4.36 -1.39 0.83
N GLN A 147 3.07 -1.53 1.07
CA GLN A 147 2.06 -1.63 0.05
C GLN A 147 0.92 -0.66 0.33
N TRP A 148 0.37 -0.07 -0.73
CA TRP A 148 -0.82 0.75 -0.68
C TRP A 148 -1.91 0.12 -1.54
N ALA A 149 -3.01 -0.23 -0.91
CA ALA A 149 -4.16 -0.82 -1.57
C ALA A 149 -5.44 -0.22 -1.02
N GLU A 150 -6.30 0.22 -1.90
CA GLU A 150 -7.60 0.76 -1.53
C GLU A 150 -8.70 -0.24 -1.89
N PRO A 151 -9.71 -0.45 -1.02
CA PRO A 151 -10.70 -1.52 -1.18
C PRO A 151 -11.44 -1.52 -2.53
N PHE A 152 -11.67 -0.34 -3.12
CA PHE A 152 -12.39 -0.18 -4.39
C PHE A 152 -11.49 0.24 -5.54
N SER A 153 -10.16 0.16 -5.37
CA SER A 153 -9.21 0.48 -6.43
C SER A 153 -9.21 -0.57 -7.53
N THR A 154 -8.95 -0.12 -8.74
CA THR A 154 -8.75 -0.98 -9.90
C THR A 154 -7.27 -1.08 -10.22
N GLY A 155 -6.78 -2.29 -10.42
CA GLY A 155 -5.37 -2.55 -10.73
C GLY A 155 -4.62 -3.22 -9.59
N ALA A 156 -3.32 -3.40 -9.78
CA ALA A 156 -2.43 -3.95 -8.75
C ALA A 156 -2.16 -2.90 -7.67
N PRO A 157 -2.01 -3.31 -6.40
CA PRO A 157 -1.56 -2.42 -5.34
C PRO A 157 -0.23 -1.76 -5.67
N ALA A 158 -0.04 -0.51 -5.23
CA ALA A 158 1.27 0.13 -5.25
C ALA A 158 2.16 -0.55 -4.20
N THR A 159 3.38 -0.93 -4.59
CA THR A 159 4.28 -1.71 -3.72
C THR A 159 5.68 -1.11 -3.78
N TRP A 160 6.27 -0.85 -2.64
CA TRP A 160 7.63 -0.34 -2.51
C TRP A 160 8.52 -1.33 -1.79
N THR A 161 9.70 -1.56 -2.36
CA THR A 161 10.78 -2.30 -1.68
C THR A 161 11.55 -1.33 -0.79
N VAL A 162 11.75 -1.73 0.46
CA VAL A 162 12.50 -1.00 1.48
C VAL A 162 13.84 -1.70 1.69
N SER A 163 14.93 -0.97 1.53
CA SER A 163 16.31 -1.46 1.65
C SER A 163 17.04 -0.79 2.81
#